data_142110709a95ab34c2da4557b53871b8
#
_entry.id   142110709a95ab34c2da4557b53871b8
#
_cell.length_a   1.000
_cell.length_b   1.000
_cell.length_c   1.000
_cell.angle_alpha   90.00
_cell.angle_beta   90.00
_cell.angle_gamma   90.00
#
_symmetry.space_group_name_H-M   'P 1'
#
loop_
_entity.id
_entity.type
_entity.pdbx_description
1 polymer ?
#
loop_
_entity_poly.entity_id
_entity_poly.type
_entity_poly.pdbx_seq_one_letter_code
_entity_poly.pdbx_strand_id
1 'polypeptide(L)'
;MNTAAMSDHIQRLKDDHKDFNVDSLDLNLDSDPYLSFKKWFDEACEKKESEPNAFCLSTVDLKSHQPNSRILYLKDLRDNELVFYTNYNSDKAVQLDTNRKASMLFFWPGLQRQIRINGIVSKVSTEESDQYFSSRPRSSQIGAWASHQSQKLDSSMDIEKRVKELEFRFSQEVPRPEFWGGYALKPIYFEFWQGRPSRLHDRLCFEFLNESWLSYRKNP
;
A
#
# COMPACT_ATOMS: atom_id res chain seq x y z
N MET A 1 -28.44 -14.33 0.94
CA MET A 1 -27.49 -14.99 1.87
C MET A 1 -28.03 -14.84 3.27
N ASN A 2 -28.06 -15.94 4.03
CA ASN A 2 -28.79 -16.00 5.32
C ASN A 2 -27.95 -15.26 6.39
N THR A 3 -28.48 -14.18 6.96
CA THR A 3 -27.83 -13.38 8.02
C THR A 3 -27.49 -14.22 9.26
N ALA A 4 -28.22 -15.31 9.53
CA ALA A 4 -27.94 -16.26 10.60
C ALA A 4 -26.58 -16.99 10.39
N ALA A 5 -26.29 -17.46 9.17
CA ALA A 5 -25.04 -18.16 8.86
C ALA A 5 -23.81 -17.25 9.02
N MET A 6 -23.94 -15.96 8.71
CA MET A 6 -22.87 -14.97 8.91
C MET A 6 -22.62 -14.72 10.40
N SER A 7 -23.66 -14.70 11.22
CA SER A 7 -23.56 -14.57 12.69
C SER A 7 -22.77 -15.73 13.31
N ASP A 8 -23.05 -16.98 12.85
CA ASP A 8 -22.35 -18.18 13.34
C ASP A 8 -20.87 -18.19 13.01
N HIS A 9 -20.48 -17.71 11.82
CA HIS A 9 -19.06 -17.58 11.46
C HIS A 9 -18.33 -16.55 12.34
N ILE A 10 -18.96 -15.39 12.57
CA ILE A 10 -18.39 -14.35 13.43
C ILE A 10 -18.25 -14.88 14.86
N GLN A 11 -19.24 -15.62 15.37
CA GLN A 11 -19.17 -16.18 16.72
C GLN A 11 -18.03 -17.20 16.87
N ARG A 12 -17.84 -18.11 15.90
CA ARG A 12 -16.72 -19.05 15.88
C ARG A 12 -15.36 -18.34 15.89
N LEU A 13 -15.21 -17.26 15.08
CA LEU A 13 -13.98 -16.45 15.04
C LEU A 13 -13.70 -15.72 16.36
N LYS A 14 -14.74 -15.36 17.13
CA LYS A 14 -14.57 -14.79 18.47
C LYS A 14 -14.03 -15.81 19.46
N ASP A 15 -14.46 -17.05 19.33
CA ASP A 15 -14.12 -18.14 20.26
C ASP A 15 -12.77 -18.80 19.89
N ASP A 16 -12.34 -18.72 18.62
CA ASP A 16 -11.07 -19.27 18.10
C ASP A 16 -9.95 -18.21 18.10
N HIS A 17 -9.85 -17.44 19.18
CA HIS A 17 -8.80 -16.43 19.30
C HIS A 17 -7.45 -17.07 19.60
N LYS A 18 -6.62 -17.21 18.57
CA LYS A 18 -5.22 -17.61 18.73
C LYS A 18 -4.41 -16.46 19.30
N ASP A 19 -3.79 -16.68 20.44
CA ASP A 19 -2.88 -15.69 21.02
C ASP A 19 -1.57 -15.62 20.20
N PHE A 20 -0.92 -14.49 20.20
CA PHE A 20 0.36 -14.31 19.52
C PHE A 20 1.48 -14.99 20.33
N ASN A 21 2.42 -15.64 19.62
CA ASN A 21 3.43 -16.48 20.23
C ASN A 21 4.84 -15.85 20.24
N VAL A 22 4.98 -14.59 19.81
CA VAL A 22 6.27 -13.92 19.76
C VAL A 22 6.64 -13.39 21.13
N ASP A 23 7.77 -13.87 21.69
CA ASP A 23 8.16 -13.58 23.08
C ASP A 23 8.64 -12.14 23.30
N SER A 24 9.28 -11.52 22.33
CA SER A 24 9.67 -10.12 22.38
C SER A 24 9.92 -9.54 21.01
N LEU A 25 9.63 -8.25 20.83
CA LEU A 25 10.23 -7.48 19.77
C LEU A 25 11.73 -7.40 20.06
N ASP A 26 12.57 -7.92 19.16
CA ASP A 26 13.96 -7.48 19.13
C ASP A 26 13.97 -6.01 18.73
N LEU A 27 13.91 -5.15 19.75
CA LEU A 27 13.85 -3.70 19.61
C LEU A 27 15.22 -3.07 19.27
N ASN A 28 16.21 -3.86 18.89
CA ASN A 28 17.36 -3.35 18.15
C ASN A 28 16.94 -2.91 16.74
N LEU A 29 15.76 -2.26 16.66
CA LEU A 29 15.44 -1.45 15.50
C LEU A 29 16.44 -0.31 15.45
N ASP A 30 16.96 -0.08 14.26
CA ASP A 30 17.93 0.99 14.01
C ASP A 30 17.33 2.35 14.44
N SER A 31 18.18 3.30 14.79
CA SER A 31 17.76 4.69 15.00
C SER A 31 17.18 5.31 13.73
N ASP A 32 17.50 4.74 12.56
CA ASP A 32 16.89 5.07 11.27
C ASP A 32 15.67 4.17 10.98
N PRO A 33 14.44 4.71 10.90
CA PRO A 33 13.24 3.92 10.63
C PRO A 33 13.23 3.29 9.22
N TYR A 34 13.99 3.83 8.25
CA TYR A 34 14.08 3.23 6.92
C TYR A 34 14.87 1.94 6.93
N LEU A 35 15.98 1.88 7.69
CA LEU A 35 16.74 0.66 7.88
C LEU A 35 15.91 -0.39 8.62
N SER A 36 15.15 0.04 9.62
CA SER A 36 14.21 -0.83 10.35
C SER A 36 13.11 -1.37 9.44
N PHE A 37 12.54 -0.52 8.57
CA PHE A 37 11.56 -0.94 7.57
C PHE A 37 12.16 -1.96 6.62
N LYS A 38 13.34 -1.67 6.06
CA LYS A 38 14.03 -2.57 5.14
C LYS A 38 14.30 -3.93 5.78
N LYS A 39 14.84 -3.96 7.00
CA LYS A 39 15.07 -5.19 7.75
C LYS A 39 13.81 -6.04 7.88
N TRP A 40 12.71 -5.45 8.31
CA TRP A 40 11.43 -6.16 8.48
C TRP A 40 10.84 -6.61 7.15
N PHE A 41 10.99 -5.81 6.11
CA PHE A 41 10.53 -6.16 4.76
C PHE A 41 11.34 -7.35 4.19
N ASP A 42 12.67 -7.32 4.33
CA ASP A 42 13.55 -8.42 3.91
C ASP A 42 13.19 -9.71 4.66
N GLU A 43 12.98 -9.65 5.99
CA GLU A 43 12.51 -10.78 6.78
C GLU A 43 11.15 -11.32 6.31
N ALA A 44 10.21 -10.45 5.94
CA ALA A 44 8.92 -10.86 5.40
C ALA A 44 9.07 -11.60 4.06
N CYS A 45 9.97 -11.15 3.19
CA CYS A 45 10.31 -11.84 1.95
C CYS A 45 10.96 -13.21 2.21
N GLU A 46 11.94 -13.29 3.12
CA GLU A 46 12.64 -14.53 3.48
C GLU A 46 11.69 -15.56 4.11
N LYS A 47 10.77 -15.11 4.94
CA LYS A 47 9.74 -15.97 5.57
C LYS A 47 8.59 -16.31 4.63
N LYS A 48 8.65 -15.84 3.38
CA LYS A 48 7.63 -16.10 2.33
C LYS A 48 6.23 -15.67 2.75
N GLU A 49 6.12 -14.50 3.39
CA GLU A 49 4.81 -13.89 3.58
C GLU A 49 4.10 -13.72 2.22
N SER A 50 2.80 -13.90 2.22
CA SER A 50 2.03 -13.69 0.99
C SER A 50 2.04 -12.21 0.63
N GLU A 51 2.56 -11.89 -0.56
CA GLU A 51 2.55 -10.51 -1.08
C GLU A 51 3.20 -9.49 -0.12
N PRO A 52 4.48 -9.66 0.30
CA PRO A 52 5.08 -8.82 1.34
C PRO A 52 5.13 -7.34 0.98
N ASN A 53 5.10 -7.01 -0.32
CA ASN A 53 5.06 -5.65 -0.84
C ASN A 53 3.65 -5.07 -1.01
N ALA A 54 2.59 -5.83 -0.70
CA ALA A 54 1.24 -5.30 -0.67
C ALA A 54 1.05 -4.40 0.56
N PHE A 55 0.41 -3.26 0.36
CA PHE A 55 0.05 -2.35 1.44
C PHE A 55 -1.33 -1.74 1.23
N CYS A 56 -1.98 -1.40 2.32
CA CYS A 56 -3.21 -0.63 2.32
C CYS A 56 -2.87 0.87 2.27
N LEU A 57 -3.21 1.54 1.16
CA LEU A 57 -3.11 2.99 1.06
C LEU A 57 -4.41 3.62 1.54
N SER A 58 -4.32 4.51 2.53
CA SER A 58 -5.43 5.33 3.01
C SER A 58 -5.26 6.77 2.56
N THR A 59 -6.33 7.34 1.99
CA THR A 59 -6.44 8.73 1.53
C THR A 59 -7.75 9.32 2.02
N VAL A 60 -7.88 10.64 2.03
CA VAL A 60 -9.09 11.32 2.48
C VAL A 60 -9.65 12.18 1.36
N ASP A 61 -10.94 12.03 1.09
CA ASP A 61 -11.70 12.98 0.26
C ASP A 61 -11.99 14.24 1.10
N LEU A 62 -11.41 15.37 0.70
CA LEU A 62 -11.57 16.62 1.45
C LEU A 62 -12.98 17.23 1.33
N LYS A 63 -13.79 16.83 0.34
CA LYS A 63 -15.16 17.34 0.19
C LYS A 63 -16.12 16.68 1.16
N SER A 64 -16.02 15.36 1.29
CA SER A 64 -16.87 14.55 2.16
C SER A 64 -16.21 14.23 3.52
N HIS A 65 -14.91 14.50 3.68
CA HIS A 65 -14.08 14.07 4.79
C HIS A 65 -14.04 12.54 4.99
N GLN A 66 -14.44 11.79 3.93
CA GLN A 66 -14.49 10.34 3.98
C GLN A 66 -13.08 9.74 3.78
N PRO A 67 -12.56 8.95 4.74
CA PRO A 67 -11.37 8.15 4.50
C PRO A 67 -11.68 6.99 3.56
N ASN A 68 -10.75 6.71 2.66
CA ASN A 68 -10.85 5.63 1.68
C ASN A 68 -9.57 4.80 1.72
N SER A 69 -9.72 3.47 1.62
CA SER A 69 -8.58 2.54 1.66
C SER A 69 -8.65 1.52 0.51
N ARG A 70 -7.49 1.12 0.01
CA ARG A 70 -7.32 0.08 -1.03
C ARG A 70 -5.95 -0.56 -0.94
N ILE A 71 -5.81 -1.76 -1.50
CA ILE A 71 -4.52 -2.42 -1.58
C ILE A 71 -3.77 -1.95 -2.84
N LEU A 72 -2.50 -1.63 -2.67
CA LEU A 72 -1.52 -1.34 -3.72
C LEU A 72 -0.24 -2.12 -3.44
N TYR A 73 0.75 -2.01 -4.35
CA TYR A 73 2.03 -2.69 -4.22
C TYR A 73 3.17 -1.68 -4.19
N LEU A 74 4.03 -1.81 -3.19
CA LEU A 74 5.32 -1.10 -3.16
C LEU A 74 6.17 -1.59 -4.33
N LYS A 75 6.74 -0.65 -5.07
CA LYS A 75 7.55 -0.93 -6.26
C LYS A 75 9.00 -0.53 -6.10
N ASP A 76 9.27 0.43 -5.23
CA ASP A 76 10.63 0.85 -4.92
C ASP A 76 10.70 1.49 -3.53
N LEU A 77 11.88 1.42 -2.92
CA LEU A 77 12.26 2.14 -1.70
C LEU A 77 13.60 2.81 -1.97
N ARG A 78 13.59 4.11 -2.25
CA ARG A 78 14.79 4.87 -2.61
C ARG A 78 14.73 6.27 -2.03
N ASP A 79 15.87 6.86 -1.81
CA ASP A 79 15.99 8.25 -1.30
C ASP A 79 15.08 8.53 -0.10
N ASN A 80 14.83 7.48 0.72
CA ASN A 80 13.92 7.53 1.85
C ASN A 80 12.45 7.80 1.47
N GLU A 81 12.03 7.36 0.29
CA GLU A 81 10.65 7.45 -0.20
C GLU A 81 10.13 6.07 -0.64
N LEU A 82 8.83 5.85 -0.45
CA LEU A 82 8.13 4.64 -0.85
C LEU A 82 7.35 4.89 -2.14
N VAL A 83 7.71 4.16 -3.22
CA VAL A 83 7.18 4.40 -4.57
C VAL A 83 6.10 3.38 -4.92
N PHE A 84 5.00 3.88 -5.48
CA PHE A 84 3.92 3.07 -6.06
C PHE A 84 3.36 3.72 -7.32
N TYR A 85 2.69 2.92 -8.17
CA TYR A 85 2.17 3.40 -9.45
C TYR A 85 0.66 3.19 -9.55
N THR A 86 -0.04 4.13 -10.18
CA THR A 86 -1.49 4.09 -10.32
C THR A 86 -1.99 4.97 -11.48
N ASN A 87 -3.30 4.91 -11.73
CA ASN A 87 -3.98 5.83 -12.64
C ASN A 87 -4.26 7.17 -11.94
N TYR A 88 -3.82 8.28 -12.53
CA TYR A 88 -3.96 9.64 -12.00
C TYR A 88 -5.41 10.15 -12.00
N ASN A 89 -6.29 9.52 -12.81
CA ASN A 89 -7.73 9.84 -12.83
C ASN A 89 -8.56 9.01 -11.83
N SER A 90 -7.92 8.15 -11.04
CA SER A 90 -8.62 7.35 -10.03
C SER A 90 -8.96 8.18 -8.78
N ASP A 91 -9.98 7.75 -8.01
CA ASP A 91 -10.41 8.45 -6.79
C ASP A 91 -9.25 8.76 -5.84
N LYS A 92 -8.32 7.77 -5.65
CA LYS A 92 -7.16 8.00 -4.79
C LYS A 92 -6.25 9.10 -5.29
N ALA A 93 -6.05 9.19 -6.60
CA ALA A 93 -5.19 10.20 -7.19
C ALA A 93 -5.83 11.59 -7.09
N VAL A 94 -7.14 11.70 -7.36
CA VAL A 94 -7.89 12.96 -7.16
C VAL A 94 -7.84 13.41 -5.69
N GLN A 95 -7.93 12.47 -4.74
CA GLN A 95 -7.78 12.77 -3.32
C GLN A 95 -6.36 13.24 -2.98
N LEU A 96 -5.32 12.57 -3.54
CA LEU A 96 -3.91 12.95 -3.34
C LEU A 96 -3.55 14.29 -3.98
N ASP A 97 -4.16 14.66 -5.09
CA ASP A 97 -3.94 15.97 -5.72
C ASP A 97 -4.47 17.13 -4.85
N THR A 98 -5.52 16.87 -4.05
CA THR A 98 -6.11 17.86 -3.12
C THR A 98 -5.54 17.79 -1.71
N ASN A 99 -5.16 16.58 -1.26
CA ASN A 99 -4.58 16.34 0.05
C ASN A 99 -3.42 15.34 -0.08
N ARG A 100 -2.21 15.83 -0.10
CA ARG A 100 -1.00 15.02 -0.27
C ARG A 100 -0.69 14.09 0.92
N LYS A 101 -1.43 14.18 2.02
CA LYS A 101 -1.22 13.32 3.20
C LYS A 101 -1.84 11.95 2.95
N ALA A 102 -1.07 10.91 3.19
CA ALA A 102 -1.51 9.52 3.08
C ALA A 102 -0.91 8.66 4.19
N SER A 103 -1.55 7.50 4.40
CA SER A 103 -1.03 6.46 5.27
C SER A 103 -0.89 5.15 4.48
N MET A 104 0.24 4.48 4.64
CA MET A 104 0.49 3.12 4.18
C MET A 104 0.46 2.18 5.37
N LEU A 105 -0.18 1.03 5.22
CA LEU A 105 -0.21 -0.04 6.21
C LEU A 105 0.23 -1.35 5.58
N PHE A 106 1.35 -1.89 6.03
CA PHE A 106 1.79 -3.24 5.75
C PHE A 106 1.33 -4.17 6.89
N PHE A 107 0.88 -5.37 6.54
CA PHE A 107 0.50 -6.37 7.53
C PHE A 107 1.01 -7.74 7.10
N TRP A 108 1.82 -8.35 7.92
CA TRP A 108 2.43 -9.67 7.73
C TRP A 108 1.94 -10.63 8.83
N PRO A 109 0.84 -11.34 8.55
CA PRO A 109 0.17 -12.16 9.57
C PRO A 109 1.04 -13.33 10.07
N GLY A 110 1.86 -13.92 9.20
CA GLY A 110 2.78 -15.02 9.59
C GLY A 110 3.86 -14.56 10.57
N LEU A 111 4.31 -13.31 10.46
CA LEU A 111 5.24 -12.68 11.38
C LEU A 111 4.55 -11.96 12.54
N GLN A 112 3.22 -11.88 12.53
CA GLN A 112 2.43 -11.12 13.51
C GLN A 112 2.89 -9.66 13.62
N ARG A 113 3.22 -9.05 12.47
CA ARG A 113 3.78 -7.70 12.37
C ARG A 113 2.93 -6.77 11.52
N GLN A 114 2.96 -5.52 11.89
CA GLN A 114 2.34 -4.43 11.14
C GLN A 114 3.27 -3.23 11.12
N ILE A 115 3.36 -2.55 9.98
CA ILE A 115 4.04 -1.25 9.87
C ILE A 115 3.06 -0.22 9.34
N ARG A 116 2.86 0.86 10.08
CA ARG A 116 2.10 2.01 9.63
C ARG A 116 3.04 3.17 9.33
N ILE A 117 2.90 3.77 8.16
CA ILE A 117 3.73 4.87 7.68
C ILE A 117 2.81 6.00 7.26
N ASN A 118 2.96 7.19 7.88
CA ASN A 118 2.29 8.39 7.43
C ASN A 118 3.29 9.28 6.70
N GLY A 119 2.86 9.93 5.61
CA GLY A 119 3.77 10.74 4.83
C GLY A 119 3.07 11.72 3.91
N ILE A 120 3.91 12.45 3.18
CA ILE A 120 3.50 13.39 2.14
C ILE A 120 3.80 12.77 0.79
N VAL A 121 2.81 12.77 -0.09
CA VAL A 121 2.89 12.14 -1.41
C VAL A 121 3.18 13.20 -2.48
N SER A 122 4.09 12.88 -3.40
CA SER A 122 4.37 13.65 -4.62
C SER A 122 4.39 12.73 -5.84
N LYS A 123 4.12 13.27 -7.03
CA LYS A 123 4.33 12.51 -8.28
C LYS A 123 5.82 12.32 -8.52
N VAL A 124 6.21 11.14 -8.99
CA VAL A 124 7.57 10.90 -9.51
C VAL A 124 7.73 11.56 -10.89
N SER A 125 8.96 11.58 -11.43
CA SER A 125 9.20 12.19 -12.74
C SER A 125 8.48 11.43 -13.87
N THR A 126 8.32 12.10 -15.01
CA THR A 126 7.76 11.51 -16.22
C THR A 126 8.64 10.37 -16.72
N GLU A 127 9.96 10.59 -16.75
CA GLU A 127 10.98 9.65 -17.22
C GLU A 127 10.95 8.37 -16.39
N GLU A 128 10.82 8.49 -15.09
CA GLU A 128 10.71 7.37 -14.17
C GLU A 128 9.41 6.59 -14.38
N SER A 129 8.30 7.31 -14.57
CA SER A 129 7.02 6.67 -14.89
C SER A 129 7.07 5.94 -16.23
N ASP A 130 7.75 6.50 -17.25
CA ASP A 130 7.95 5.88 -18.55
C ASP A 130 8.81 4.62 -18.44
N GLN A 131 9.92 4.69 -17.71
CA GLN A 131 10.82 3.56 -17.48
C GLN A 131 10.10 2.40 -16.78
N TYR A 132 9.36 2.69 -15.71
CA TYR A 132 8.63 1.65 -15.02
C TYR A 132 7.47 1.11 -15.88
N PHE A 133 6.75 1.96 -16.61
CA PHE A 133 5.66 1.51 -17.47
C PHE A 133 6.15 0.55 -18.57
N SER A 134 7.28 0.83 -19.21
CA SER A 134 7.87 0.01 -20.25
C SER A 134 8.31 -1.38 -19.74
N SER A 135 8.72 -1.48 -18.46
CA SER A 135 9.11 -2.75 -17.84
C SER A 135 7.93 -3.66 -17.48
N ARG A 136 6.70 -3.16 -17.51
CA ARG A 136 5.50 -3.95 -17.17
C ARG A 136 5.16 -4.96 -18.26
N PRO A 137 4.54 -6.10 -17.90
CA PRO A 137 3.98 -7.01 -18.89
C PRO A 137 3.03 -6.30 -19.84
N ARG A 138 3.08 -6.62 -21.13
CA ARG A 138 2.24 -5.99 -22.18
C ARG A 138 0.75 -5.97 -21.82
N SER A 139 0.21 -7.06 -21.28
CA SER A 139 -1.18 -7.13 -20.84
C SER A 139 -1.52 -6.07 -19.77
N SER A 140 -0.57 -5.80 -18.87
CA SER A 140 -0.72 -4.76 -17.84
C SER A 140 -0.61 -3.34 -18.43
N GLN A 141 0.19 -3.16 -19.50
CA GLN A 141 0.27 -1.89 -20.23
C GLN A 141 -1.05 -1.60 -20.94
N ILE A 142 -1.58 -2.58 -21.69
CA ILE A 142 -2.89 -2.48 -22.36
C ILE A 142 -4.02 -2.25 -21.33
N GLY A 143 -4.01 -2.99 -20.22
CA GLY A 143 -4.99 -2.82 -19.14
C GLY A 143 -5.00 -1.41 -18.55
N ALA A 144 -3.85 -0.75 -18.46
CA ALA A 144 -3.78 0.65 -18.00
C ALA A 144 -4.50 1.63 -18.94
N TRP A 145 -4.47 1.38 -20.25
CA TRP A 145 -5.22 2.14 -21.26
C TRP A 145 -6.70 1.80 -21.26
N ALA A 146 -7.06 0.53 -21.12
CA ALA A 146 -8.44 0.06 -21.21
C ALA A 146 -9.30 0.46 -20.00
N SER A 147 -8.67 0.62 -18.84
CA SER A 147 -9.38 0.90 -17.59
C SER A 147 -9.54 2.41 -17.35
N HIS A 148 -10.77 2.89 -17.35
CA HIS A 148 -11.13 4.19 -16.79
C HIS A 148 -11.31 4.01 -15.27
N GLN A 149 -10.19 3.87 -14.53
CA GLN A 149 -10.19 3.47 -13.13
C GLN A 149 -11.09 4.35 -12.26
N SER A 150 -11.87 3.73 -11.38
CA SER A 150 -12.85 4.35 -10.48
C SER A 150 -14.11 4.93 -11.14
N GLN A 151 -14.23 4.88 -12.46
CA GLN A 151 -15.45 5.32 -13.15
C GLN A 151 -16.48 4.19 -13.21
N LYS A 152 -17.75 4.58 -13.33
CA LYS A 152 -18.85 3.62 -13.51
C LYS A 152 -18.61 2.81 -14.79
N LEU A 153 -18.82 1.52 -14.69
CA LEU A 153 -18.74 0.58 -15.80
C LEU A 153 -20.11 -0.06 -15.99
N ASP A 154 -20.70 0.09 -17.19
CA ASP A 154 -22.04 -0.44 -17.45
C ASP A 154 -21.99 -1.94 -17.78
N SER A 155 -20.91 -2.42 -18.41
CA SER A 155 -20.70 -3.85 -18.72
C SER A 155 -19.22 -4.22 -18.70
N SER A 156 -18.90 -5.41 -18.17
CA SER A 156 -17.54 -5.98 -18.27
C SER A 156 -17.09 -6.16 -19.72
N MET A 157 -18.01 -6.41 -20.63
CA MET A 157 -17.75 -6.54 -22.08
C MET A 157 -17.14 -5.27 -22.68
N ASP A 158 -17.41 -4.09 -22.09
CA ASP A 158 -16.84 -2.83 -22.57
C ASP A 158 -15.33 -2.74 -22.35
N ILE A 159 -14.83 -3.34 -21.27
CA ILE A 159 -13.38 -3.45 -21.02
C ILE A 159 -12.76 -4.42 -22.02
N GLU A 160 -13.36 -5.58 -22.24
CA GLU A 160 -12.85 -6.58 -23.18
C GLU A 160 -12.78 -6.04 -24.60
N LYS A 161 -13.80 -5.30 -25.03
CA LYS A 161 -13.83 -4.62 -26.33
C LYS A 161 -12.67 -3.60 -26.44
N ARG A 162 -12.52 -2.73 -25.42
CA ARG A 162 -11.42 -1.76 -25.39
C ARG A 162 -10.04 -2.44 -25.41
N VAL A 163 -9.85 -3.55 -24.70
CA VAL A 163 -8.60 -4.30 -24.72
C VAL A 163 -8.28 -4.77 -26.15
N LYS A 164 -9.23 -5.38 -26.88
CA LYS A 164 -9.03 -5.84 -28.26
C LYS A 164 -8.70 -4.67 -29.21
N GLU A 165 -9.40 -3.55 -29.09
CA GLU A 165 -9.13 -2.35 -29.89
C GLU A 165 -7.73 -1.79 -29.63
N LEU A 166 -7.27 -1.78 -28.37
CA LEU A 166 -5.96 -1.29 -27.97
C LEU A 166 -4.83 -2.25 -28.36
N GLU A 167 -5.06 -3.56 -28.30
CA GLU A 167 -4.10 -4.56 -28.81
C GLU A 167 -3.87 -4.40 -30.31
N PHE A 168 -4.92 -4.11 -31.08
CA PHE A 168 -4.80 -3.83 -32.50
C PHE A 168 -4.10 -2.49 -32.75
N ARG A 169 -4.47 -1.44 -32.00
CA ARG A 169 -3.88 -0.10 -32.12
C ARG A 169 -2.39 -0.08 -31.79
N PHE A 170 -1.99 -0.76 -30.75
CA PHE A 170 -0.60 -0.85 -30.27
C PHE A 170 0.03 -2.18 -30.66
N SER A 171 0.21 -2.44 -31.95
CA SER A 171 0.71 -3.73 -32.44
C SER A 171 2.16 -4.03 -32.02
N GLN A 172 2.95 -3.01 -31.68
CA GLN A 172 4.35 -3.16 -31.24
C GLN A 172 4.53 -2.67 -29.81
N GLU A 173 4.87 -1.42 -29.62
CA GLU A 173 5.07 -0.81 -28.32
C GLU A 173 3.77 -0.18 -27.79
N VAL A 174 3.59 -0.25 -26.48
CA VAL A 174 2.48 0.41 -25.80
C VAL A 174 3.05 1.62 -25.05
N PRO A 175 2.80 2.85 -25.51
CA PRO A 175 3.28 4.04 -24.81
C PRO A 175 2.54 4.18 -23.48
N ARG A 176 3.17 4.81 -22.48
CA ARG A 176 2.50 5.13 -21.22
C ARG A 176 1.41 6.19 -21.46
N PRO A 177 0.18 5.97 -20.99
CA PRO A 177 -0.82 7.02 -20.99
C PRO A 177 -0.45 8.15 -20.01
N GLU A 178 -0.71 9.41 -20.36
CA GLU A 178 -0.42 10.58 -19.51
C GLU A 178 -1.12 10.50 -18.14
N PHE A 179 -2.26 9.84 -18.10
CA PHE A 179 -3.04 9.64 -16.87
C PHE A 179 -2.56 8.48 -16.01
N TRP A 180 -1.39 7.92 -16.26
CA TRP A 180 -0.82 6.82 -15.45
C TRP A 180 0.63 7.12 -15.10
N GLY A 181 1.02 6.87 -13.86
CA GLY A 181 2.39 7.08 -13.40
C GLY A 181 2.57 6.81 -11.91
N GLY A 182 3.72 7.21 -11.41
CA GLY A 182 4.16 6.94 -10.06
C GLY A 182 3.87 8.07 -9.08
N TYR A 183 3.75 7.66 -7.84
CA TYR A 183 3.79 8.49 -6.64
C TYR A 183 4.88 8.00 -5.70
N ALA A 184 5.55 8.93 -5.03
CA ALA A 184 6.48 8.68 -3.94
C ALA A 184 5.90 9.26 -2.64
N LEU A 185 5.83 8.45 -1.59
CA LEU A 185 5.48 8.89 -0.24
C LEU A 185 6.76 9.14 0.54
N LYS A 186 6.98 10.39 0.97
CA LYS A 186 8.03 10.79 1.90
C LYS A 186 7.50 10.64 3.32
N PRO A 187 8.00 9.68 4.11
CA PRO A 187 7.55 9.45 5.47
C PRO A 187 7.86 10.60 6.42
N ILE A 188 6.91 10.83 7.33
CA ILE A 188 7.07 11.72 8.49
C ILE A 188 6.78 10.98 9.81
N TYR A 189 6.31 9.74 9.73
CA TYR A 189 5.99 8.89 10.87
C TYR A 189 6.06 7.42 10.48
N PHE A 190 6.67 6.60 11.35
CA PHE A 190 6.59 5.15 11.32
C PHE A 190 6.07 4.61 12.65
N GLU A 191 5.31 3.53 12.60
CA GLU A 191 4.95 2.71 13.76
C GLU A 191 5.20 1.25 13.41
N PHE A 192 6.13 0.65 14.10
CA PHE A 192 6.42 -0.78 14.07
C PHE A 192 5.63 -1.46 15.19
N TRP A 193 4.72 -2.32 14.81
CA TRP A 193 3.87 -3.06 15.74
C TRP A 193 4.18 -4.55 15.66
N GLN A 194 4.42 -5.17 16.82
CA GLN A 194 4.63 -6.61 16.96
C GLN A 194 3.53 -7.18 17.83
N GLY A 195 2.84 -8.24 17.33
CA GLY A 195 1.87 -8.99 18.11
C GLY A 195 2.52 -9.71 19.29
N ARG A 196 1.90 -9.61 20.47
CA ARG A 196 2.35 -10.21 21.72
C ARG A 196 1.19 -10.90 22.43
N PRO A 197 1.47 -11.94 23.27
CA PRO A 197 0.47 -12.54 24.12
C PRO A 197 -0.30 -11.51 24.95
N SER A 198 -1.53 -11.88 25.32
CA SER A 198 -2.40 -11.07 26.18
C SER A 198 -2.68 -9.65 25.68
N ARG A 199 -2.54 -9.42 24.36
CA ARG A 199 -2.70 -8.11 23.69
C ARG A 199 -1.74 -7.02 24.18
N LEU A 200 -0.66 -7.39 24.87
CA LEU A 200 0.38 -6.47 25.33
C LEU A 200 1.42 -6.21 24.21
N HIS A 201 0.90 -5.74 23.06
CA HIS A 201 1.67 -5.56 21.83
C HIS A 201 2.77 -4.53 21.98
N ASP A 202 3.95 -4.81 21.42
CA ASP A 202 5.01 -3.83 21.32
C ASP A 202 4.73 -2.84 20.19
N ARG A 203 4.89 -1.57 20.48
CA ARG A 203 4.74 -0.48 19.50
C ARG A 203 5.90 0.49 19.62
N LEU A 204 6.77 0.52 18.60
CA LEU A 204 7.84 1.51 18.49
C LEU A 204 7.50 2.50 17.40
N CYS A 205 7.48 3.76 17.75
CA CYS A 205 7.14 4.86 16.84
C CYS A 205 8.37 5.72 16.57
N PHE A 206 8.42 6.24 15.35
CA PHE A 206 9.37 7.27 14.95
C PHE A 206 8.59 8.44 14.37
N GLU A 207 8.93 9.64 14.79
CA GLU A 207 8.32 10.88 14.30
C GLU A 207 9.42 11.82 13.81
N PHE A 208 9.23 12.35 12.59
CA PHE A 208 10.21 13.27 12.01
C PHE A 208 9.91 14.69 12.45
N LEU A 209 10.77 15.23 13.34
CA LEU A 209 10.66 16.57 13.90
C LEU A 209 12.02 17.27 13.87
N ASN A 210 12.03 18.53 13.50
CA ASN A 210 13.25 19.34 13.45
C ASN A 210 14.42 18.66 12.72
N GLU A 211 14.13 18.11 11.53
CA GLU A 211 15.09 17.42 10.65
C GLU A 211 15.72 16.15 11.24
N SER A 212 15.13 15.58 12.28
CA SER A 212 15.61 14.36 12.92
C SER A 212 14.47 13.41 13.27
N TRP A 213 14.80 12.13 13.41
CA TRP A 213 13.86 11.10 13.86
C TRP A 213 13.93 11.00 15.39
N LEU A 214 12.76 11.19 16.03
CA LEU A 214 12.57 10.90 17.45
C LEU A 214 11.83 9.58 17.61
N SER A 215 12.37 8.67 18.40
CA SER A 215 11.75 7.38 18.68
C SER A 215 11.13 7.33 20.07
N TYR A 216 9.99 6.67 20.19
CA TYR A 216 9.33 6.43 21.47
C TYR A 216 8.45 5.18 21.41
N ARG A 217 8.20 4.60 22.58
CA ARG A 217 7.25 3.49 22.73
C ARG A 217 5.84 4.02 22.94
N LYS A 218 4.87 3.32 22.38
CA LYS A 218 3.45 3.62 22.54
C LYS A 218 2.75 2.47 23.27
N ASN A 219 1.82 2.79 24.14
CA ASN A 219 1.01 1.76 24.79
C ASN A 219 0.25 0.92 23.75
N PRO A 220 0.02 -0.39 24.03
CA PRO A 220 -0.72 -1.30 23.19
C PRO A 220 -2.12 -0.79 22.83
#